data_8cc7a947754df6925ac32c58f0d2c454
#
_entry.id   8cc7a947754df6925ac32c58f0d2c454
#
_cell.length_a   1.000
_cell.length_b   1.000
_cell.length_c   1.000
_cell.angle_alpha   90.00
_cell.angle_beta   90.00
_cell.angle_gamma   90.00
#
_symmetry.space_group_name_H-M   'P 1'
#
loop_
_entity.id
_entity.type
_entity.pdbx_description
1 polymer ?
#
loop_
_entity_poly.entity_id
_entity_poly.type
_entity_poly.pdbx_seq_one_letter_code
_entity_poly.pdbx_strand_id
1 'polypeptide(L)'
;HRVDRRQRQMCIRDRTEIIKSHGQIPLPPYIKDDSSKYEYYNNQFAEGGFSVASPTAGLHFSNQQINKLTKEGHQFIFINLDVNIDTFKPITEKYLEDHKIHKENYQISKNDFEIILNAKNSNIDIYCIGTTSLRAIESAYVTGELSSSTDYFIYPDTKINIPNYLITNFHAPNSSLLSIVDCIYGSQWKDLYNFAIDSELKFLSFGDAVLFNVNE
;
A
#
# COMPACT_ATOMS: atom_id res chain seq x y z
N HIS A 1 -1.86 39.14 16.07
CA HIS A 1 -2.52 38.75 14.82
C HIS A 1 -3.35 37.50 15.04
N ARG A 2 -4.62 37.67 15.38
CA ARG A 2 -5.62 36.62 15.32
C ARG A 2 -6.01 36.44 13.85
N VAL A 3 -5.39 35.51 13.14
CA VAL A 3 -5.93 35.03 11.89
C VAL A 3 -7.16 34.18 12.24
N ASP A 4 -8.32 34.65 11.87
CA ASP A 4 -9.61 34.10 12.24
C ASP A 4 -9.71 32.64 11.78
N ARG A 5 -10.14 31.74 12.68
CA ARG A 5 -10.37 30.32 12.37
C ARG A 5 -11.31 30.13 11.17
N ARG A 6 -12.23 31.09 10.92
CA ARG A 6 -13.13 31.09 9.77
C ARG A 6 -12.40 31.26 8.44
N GLN A 7 -11.36 32.10 8.38
CA GLN A 7 -10.53 32.25 7.17
C GLN A 7 -9.74 30.97 6.85
N ARG A 8 -9.23 30.27 7.87
CA ARG A 8 -8.56 28.99 7.67
C ARG A 8 -9.51 27.90 7.16
N GLN A 9 -10.75 27.83 7.65
CA GLN A 9 -11.75 26.90 7.17
C GLN A 9 -12.24 27.21 5.75
N MET A 10 -12.40 28.48 5.39
CA MET A 10 -12.71 28.90 4.01
C MET A 10 -11.60 28.48 3.04
N CYS A 11 -10.34 28.79 3.35
CA CYS A 11 -9.22 28.41 2.48
C CYS A 11 -9.09 26.88 2.26
N ILE A 12 -9.44 26.06 3.25
CA ILE A 12 -9.41 24.59 3.11
C ILE A 12 -10.55 24.11 2.19
N ARG A 13 -11.77 24.65 2.33
CA ARG A 13 -12.89 24.32 1.44
C ARG A 13 -12.63 24.71 0.00
N ASP A 14 -12.19 25.95 -0.22
CA ASP A 14 -11.86 26.45 -1.54
C ASP A 14 -10.75 25.62 -2.20
N ARG A 15 -9.73 25.22 -1.43
CA ARG A 15 -8.65 24.38 -1.92
C ARG A 15 -9.14 23.00 -2.35
N THR A 16 -10.03 22.38 -1.57
CA THR A 16 -10.62 21.07 -1.90
C THR A 16 -11.50 21.13 -3.15
N GLU A 17 -12.29 22.20 -3.31
CA GLU A 17 -13.11 22.41 -4.49
C GLU A 17 -12.27 22.66 -5.74
N ILE A 18 -11.21 23.45 -5.62
CA ILE A 18 -10.25 23.70 -6.73
C ILE A 18 -9.56 22.40 -7.14
N ILE A 19 -9.11 21.59 -6.17
CA ILE A 19 -8.48 20.30 -6.47
C ILE A 19 -9.48 19.36 -7.17
N LYS A 20 -10.73 19.30 -6.72
CA LYS A 20 -11.77 18.47 -7.35
C LYS A 20 -12.14 18.92 -8.75
N SER A 21 -12.12 20.22 -9.01
CA SER A 21 -12.57 20.79 -10.31
C SER A 21 -11.46 20.90 -11.34
N HIS A 22 -10.19 21.01 -10.92
CA HIS A 22 -9.05 21.25 -11.82
C HIS A 22 -7.89 20.29 -11.59
N GLY A 23 -7.95 19.46 -10.52
CA GLY A 23 -6.92 18.49 -10.21
C GLY A 23 -6.94 17.32 -11.21
N GLN A 24 -5.76 16.82 -11.52
CA GLN A 24 -5.59 15.57 -12.24
C GLN A 24 -5.08 14.51 -11.27
N ILE A 25 -5.44 13.25 -11.51
CA ILE A 25 -4.91 12.12 -10.73
C ILE A 25 -3.41 12.04 -10.98
N PRO A 26 -2.57 12.15 -9.95
CA PRO A 26 -1.13 12.05 -10.14
C PRO A 26 -0.78 10.61 -10.52
N LEU A 27 -0.22 10.44 -11.71
CA LEU A 27 0.35 9.15 -12.12
C LEU A 27 1.81 9.06 -11.62
N PRO A 28 2.28 7.84 -11.32
CA PRO A 28 3.70 7.63 -11.06
C PRO A 28 4.60 8.15 -12.18
N PRO A 29 5.82 8.65 -11.88
CA PRO A 29 6.68 9.31 -12.88
C PRO A 29 7.07 8.45 -14.08
N TYR A 30 7.01 7.13 -13.94
CA TYR A 30 7.32 6.16 -14.99
C TYR A 30 6.13 5.86 -15.93
N ILE A 31 4.93 6.33 -15.59
CA ILE A 31 3.75 6.19 -16.45
C ILE A 31 3.68 7.44 -17.34
N LYS A 32 3.76 7.24 -18.66
CA LYS A 32 3.53 8.33 -19.60
C LYS A 32 2.12 8.86 -19.44
N ASP A 33 1.99 10.18 -19.49
CA ASP A 33 0.70 10.86 -19.39
C ASP A 33 -0.23 10.39 -20.51
N ASP A 34 -1.24 9.63 -20.12
CA ASP A 34 -2.22 9.03 -20.99
C ASP A 34 -3.55 9.03 -20.24
N SER A 35 -4.44 9.90 -20.64
CA SER A 35 -5.75 10.10 -19.99
C SER A 35 -6.59 8.80 -19.93
N SER A 36 -6.38 7.85 -20.84
CA SER A 36 -7.05 6.55 -20.79
C SER A 36 -6.64 5.71 -19.57
N LYS A 37 -5.49 5.98 -18.96
CA LYS A 37 -4.98 5.25 -17.79
C LYS A 37 -5.53 5.76 -16.47
N TYR A 38 -6.09 6.97 -16.43
CA TYR A 38 -6.63 7.53 -15.19
C TYR A 38 -7.78 6.70 -14.62
N GLU A 39 -8.67 6.20 -15.48
CA GLU A 39 -9.79 5.35 -15.06
C GLU A 39 -9.31 4.00 -14.48
N TYR A 40 -8.23 3.45 -15.04
CA TYR A 40 -7.67 2.17 -14.59
C TYR A 40 -6.75 2.29 -13.39
N TYR A 41 -6.24 3.49 -13.09
CA TYR A 41 -5.34 3.69 -11.96
C TYR A 41 -6.08 3.72 -10.62
N ASN A 42 -7.35 4.10 -10.61
CA ASN A 42 -8.18 3.98 -9.43
C ASN A 42 -8.71 2.55 -9.31
N ASN A 43 -8.29 1.85 -8.26
CA ASN A 43 -8.85 0.54 -7.98
C ASN A 43 -10.24 0.65 -7.34
N GLN A 44 -10.98 -0.46 -7.37
CA GLN A 44 -12.34 -0.56 -6.83
C GLN A 44 -12.41 -0.44 -5.29
N PHE A 45 -11.28 -0.43 -4.60
CA PHE A 45 -11.18 -0.28 -3.15
C PHE A 45 -10.96 1.18 -2.72
N ALA A 46 -10.85 2.12 -3.66
CA ALA A 46 -10.64 3.53 -3.37
C ALA A 46 -11.94 4.18 -2.89
N GLU A 47 -12.08 4.38 -1.59
CA GLU A 47 -13.18 5.10 -0.98
C GLU A 47 -12.68 6.33 -0.24
N GLY A 48 -12.90 7.53 -0.80
CA GLY A 48 -12.58 8.80 -0.15
C GLY A 48 -11.06 9.05 0.01
N GLY A 49 -10.71 9.98 0.91
CA GLY A 49 -9.29 10.24 1.24
C GLY A 49 -8.57 11.17 0.27
N PHE A 50 -7.26 11.32 0.50
CA PHE A 50 -6.36 12.18 -0.27
C PHE A 50 -5.08 11.44 -0.67
N SER A 51 -5.19 10.16 -1.00
CA SER A 51 -4.06 9.37 -1.44
C SER A 51 -3.53 9.87 -2.78
N VAL A 52 -2.22 10.07 -2.87
CA VAL A 52 -1.54 10.51 -4.10
C VAL A 52 -1.21 9.32 -5.00
N ALA A 53 -1.15 8.11 -4.43
CA ALA A 53 -0.88 6.89 -5.17
C ALA A 53 -1.97 5.85 -4.93
N SER A 54 -2.33 5.12 -5.97
CA SER A 54 -3.27 3.99 -5.85
C SER A 54 -2.55 2.75 -5.34
N PRO A 55 -3.17 1.94 -4.46
CA PRO A 55 -2.65 0.62 -4.09
C PRO A 55 -2.86 -0.37 -5.24
N THR A 56 -1.91 -0.40 -6.17
CA THR A 56 -2.06 -1.07 -7.48
C THR A 56 -2.16 -2.59 -7.41
N ALA A 57 -1.74 -3.23 -6.32
CA ALA A 57 -1.98 -4.65 -6.10
C ALA A 57 -3.49 -5.00 -6.09
N GLY A 58 -4.34 -4.06 -5.68
CA GLY A 58 -5.79 -4.21 -5.72
C GLY A 58 -6.38 -4.30 -7.14
N LEU A 59 -5.66 -3.81 -8.17
CA LEU A 59 -6.11 -3.88 -9.56
C LEU A 59 -6.19 -5.32 -10.11
N HIS A 60 -5.51 -6.26 -9.46
CA HIS A 60 -5.56 -7.68 -9.81
C HIS A 60 -6.86 -8.38 -9.39
N PHE A 61 -7.72 -7.70 -8.63
CA PHE A 61 -8.99 -8.24 -8.17
C PHE A 61 -10.16 -7.52 -8.82
N SER A 62 -10.94 -8.23 -9.62
CA SER A 62 -12.21 -7.72 -10.14
C SER A 62 -13.32 -7.90 -9.10
N ASN A 63 -14.39 -7.10 -9.20
CA ASN A 63 -15.59 -7.27 -8.36
C ASN A 63 -16.17 -8.69 -8.46
N GLN A 64 -16.09 -9.31 -9.64
CA GLN A 64 -16.55 -10.68 -9.86
C GLN A 64 -15.73 -11.70 -9.05
N GLN A 65 -14.40 -11.54 -9.03
CA GLN A 65 -13.51 -12.41 -8.25
C GLN A 65 -13.74 -12.23 -6.75
N ILE A 66 -13.86 -10.98 -6.27
CA ILE A 66 -14.16 -10.71 -4.85
C ILE A 66 -15.49 -11.36 -4.44
N ASN A 67 -16.54 -11.16 -5.24
CA ASN A 67 -17.85 -11.74 -4.96
C ASN A 67 -17.80 -13.28 -4.97
N LYS A 68 -17.01 -13.88 -5.85
CA LYS A 68 -16.81 -15.33 -5.89
C LYS A 68 -16.12 -15.82 -4.62
N LEU A 69 -14.98 -15.22 -4.27
CA LEU A 69 -14.21 -15.58 -3.07
C LEU A 69 -15.04 -15.39 -1.80
N THR A 70 -15.82 -14.31 -1.70
CA THR A 70 -16.73 -14.08 -0.56
C THR A 70 -17.77 -15.18 -0.44
N LYS A 71 -18.35 -15.66 -1.56
CA LYS A 71 -19.30 -16.79 -1.55
C LYS A 71 -18.63 -18.11 -1.18
N GLU A 72 -17.35 -18.25 -1.43
CA GLU A 72 -16.54 -19.41 -1.04
C GLU A 72 -16.08 -19.34 0.43
N GLY A 73 -16.46 -18.29 1.16
CA GLY A 73 -16.20 -18.14 2.61
C GLY A 73 -15.00 -17.29 2.96
N HIS A 74 -14.33 -16.67 1.99
CA HIS A 74 -13.24 -15.71 2.25
C HIS A 74 -13.81 -14.37 2.73
N GLN A 75 -13.19 -13.80 3.76
CA GLN A 75 -13.56 -12.49 4.29
C GLN A 75 -12.61 -11.42 3.79
N PHE A 76 -13.17 -10.34 3.27
CA PHE A 76 -12.41 -9.15 2.86
C PHE A 76 -12.52 -8.08 3.93
N ILE A 77 -11.39 -7.50 4.31
CA ILE A 77 -11.29 -6.40 5.26
C ILE A 77 -10.59 -5.24 4.55
N PHE A 78 -11.15 -4.05 4.66
CA PHE A 78 -10.65 -2.85 4.01
C PHE A 78 -9.97 -1.94 5.03
N ILE A 79 -8.75 -1.52 4.69
CA ILE A 79 -7.91 -0.67 5.52
C ILE A 79 -7.64 0.61 4.76
N ASN A 80 -7.76 1.76 5.41
CA ASN A 80 -7.41 3.04 4.82
C ASN A 80 -5.96 3.40 5.12
N LEU A 81 -5.23 3.80 4.07
CA LEU A 81 -3.92 4.42 4.18
C LEU A 81 -3.81 5.52 3.11
N ASP A 82 -3.50 6.74 3.56
CA ASP A 82 -3.27 7.89 2.70
C ASP A 82 -1.83 7.88 2.19
N VAL A 83 -1.62 7.29 1.01
CA VAL A 83 -0.28 7.17 0.40
C VAL A 83 0.22 8.53 -0.08
N ASN A 84 1.43 8.89 0.32
CA ASN A 84 2.08 10.14 -0.05
C ASN A 84 2.89 9.99 -1.35
N ILE A 85 3.19 11.13 -2.03
CA ILE A 85 3.99 11.16 -3.27
C ILE A 85 5.41 10.61 -3.06
N ASP A 86 5.90 10.72 -1.84
CA ASP A 86 7.25 10.30 -1.47
C ASP A 86 7.47 8.78 -1.52
N THR A 87 6.39 7.98 -1.60
CA THR A 87 6.46 6.53 -1.81
C THR A 87 7.21 6.14 -3.11
N PHE A 88 7.24 7.05 -4.09
CA PHE A 88 7.97 6.83 -5.35
C PHE A 88 9.41 7.33 -5.33
N LYS A 89 9.88 7.93 -4.23
CA LYS A 89 11.27 8.38 -4.13
C LYS A 89 12.20 7.19 -3.96
N PRO A 90 13.31 7.14 -4.71
CA PRO A 90 14.31 6.11 -4.51
C PRO A 90 15.04 6.34 -3.18
N ILE A 91 15.45 5.24 -2.55
CA ILE A 91 16.35 5.24 -1.41
C ILE A 91 17.74 5.66 -1.91
N THR A 92 18.31 6.71 -1.31
CA THR A 92 19.62 7.27 -1.66
C THR A 92 20.66 7.04 -0.59
N GLU A 93 20.22 6.64 0.59
CA GLU A 93 21.07 6.36 1.74
C GLU A 93 21.92 5.09 1.49
N LYS A 94 23.13 5.08 2.04
CA LYS A 94 24.05 3.95 1.92
C LYS A 94 23.57 2.72 2.67
N TYR A 95 22.92 2.93 3.81
CA TYR A 95 22.36 1.89 4.66
C TYR A 95 20.85 2.08 4.79
N LEU A 96 20.10 0.98 4.76
CA LEU A 96 18.64 1.02 4.84
C LEU A 96 18.14 1.56 6.19
N GLU A 97 18.88 1.32 7.26
CA GLU A 97 18.56 1.80 8.61
C GLU A 97 18.58 3.33 8.72
N ASP A 98 19.34 4.00 7.85
CA ASP A 98 19.42 5.47 7.81
C ASP A 98 18.27 6.09 7.03
N HIS A 99 17.54 5.29 6.24
CA HIS A 99 16.44 5.76 5.42
C HIS A 99 15.23 6.15 6.28
N LYS A 100 14.77 7.38 6.11
CA LYS A 100 13.57 7.90 6.77
C LYS A 100 12.41 7.91 5.78
N ILE A 101 11.50 6.95 5.96
CA ILE A 101 10.27 6.94 5.19
C ILE A 101 9.31 8.03 5.68
N HIS A 102 8.55 8.61 4.75
CA HIS A 102 7.58 9.64 5.10
C HIS A 102 6.39 9.08 5.88
N LYS A 103 5.83 9.94 6.72
CA LYS A 103 4.62 9.60 7.48
C LYS A 103 3.41 9.56 6.56
N GLU A 104 2.64 8.49 6.70
CA GLU A 104 1.37 8.28 6.03
C GLU A 104 0.29 7.99 7.07
N ASN A 105 -0.89 8.57 6.90
CA ASN A 105 -1.99 8.32 7.81
C ASN A 105 -2.65 7.00 7.48
N TYR A 106 -2.99 6.22 8.51
CA TYR A 106 -3.76 5.00 8.35
C TYR A 106 -4.93 4.95 9.33
N GLN A 107 -5.94 4.18 8.96
CA GLN A 107 -7.09 3.92 9.80
C GLN A 107 -7.61 2.50 9.59
N ILE A 108 -7.79 1.78 10.68
CA ILE A 108 -8.39 0.45 10.74
C ILE A 108 -9.54 0.53 11.75
N SER A 109 -10.71 0.00 11.42
CA SER A 109 -11.78 -0.06 12.40
C SER A 109 -11.43 -1.06 13.53
N LYS A 110 -11.92 -0.80 14.73
CA LYS A 110 -11.69 -1.68 15.86
C LYS A 110 -12.21 -3.10 15.58
N ASN A 111 -13.39 -3.20 14.99
CA ASN A 111 -13.99 -4.48 14.62
C ASN A 111 -13.11 -5.25 13.61
N ASP A 112 -12.62 -4.56 12.57
CA ASP A 112 -11.77 -5.20 11.56
C ASP A 112 -10.45 -5.67 12.14
N PHE A 113 -9.84 -4.88 13.02
CA PHE A 113 -8.61 -5.27 13.68
C PHE A 113 -8.82 -6.47 14.61
N GLU A 114 -9.93 -6.52 15.35
CA GLU A 114 -10.29 -7.68 16.18
C GLU A 114 -10.49 -8.95 15.33
N ILE A 115 -11.13 -8.84 14.17
CA ILE A 115 -11.30 -9.96 13.22
C ILE A 115 -9.92 -10.46 12.75
N ILE A 116 -9.02 -9.56 12.38
CA ILE A 116 -7.66 -9.91 11.94
C ILE A 116 -6.89 -10.63 13.06
N LEU A 117 -6.94 -10.11 14.29
CA LEU A 117 -6.26 -10.76 15.44
C LEU A 117 -6.85 -12.11 15.75
N ASN A 118 -8.17 -12.27 15.65
CA ASN A 118 -8.84 -13.56 15.86
C ASN A 118 -8.44 -14.57 14.78
N ALA A 119 -8.35 -14.16 13.51
CA ALA A 119 -7.87 -15.00 12.42
C ALA A 119 -6.44 -15.49 12.70
N LYS A 120 -5.53 -14.57 13.07
CA LYS A 120 -4.16 -14.90 13.46
C LYS A 120 -4.10 -15.90 14.60
N ASN A 121 -4.85 -15.65 15.68
CA ASN A 121 -4.86 -16.52 16.86
C ASN A 121 -5.47 -17.90 16.58
N SER A 122 -6.31 -17.99 15.57
CA SER A 122 -6.98 -19.24 15.13
C SER A 122 -6.22 -19.96 14.01
N ASN A 123 -5.01 -19.51 13.65
CA ASN A 123 -4.21 -20.01 12.53
C ASN A 123 -4.98 -20.03 11.20
N ILE A 124 -5.81 -19.02 10.97
CA ILE A 124 -6.45 -18.77 9.68
C ILE A 124 -5.51 -17.91 8.85
N ASP A 125 -5.27 -18.30 7.61
CA ASP A 125 -4.37 -17.60 6.72
C ASP A 125 -4.85 -16.18 6.41
N ILE A 126 -3.94 -15.21 6.57
CA ILE A 126 -4.16 -13.80 6.32
C ILE A 126 -3.34 -13.37 5.11
N TYR A 127 -4.03 -12.87 4.09
CA TYR A 127 -3.44 -12.36 2.86
C TYR A 127 -3.49 -10.84 2.86
N CYS A 128 -2.35 -10.17 2.84
CA CYS A 128 -2.27 -8.73 2.57
C CYS A 128 -2.27 -8.48 1.06
N ILE A 129 -3.19 -7.65 0.59
CA ILE A 129 -3.22 -7.18 -0.79
C ILE A 129 -2.59 -5.79 -0.82
N GLY A 130 -1.35 -5.75 -1.28
CA GLY A 130 -0.52 -4.55 -1.38
C GLY A 130 0.32 -4.25 -0.14
N THR A 131 1.47 -3.63 -0.39
CA THR A 131 2.42 -3.17 0.63
C THR A 131 1.84 -2.09 1.55
N THR A 132 0.86 -1.32 1.06
CA THR A 132 0.10 -0.34 1.84
C THR A 132 -0.69 -0.99 2.97
N SER A 133 -1.43 -2.07 2.66
CA SER A 133 -2.17 -2.85 3.66
C SER A 133 -1.23 -3.47 4.68
N LEU A 134 -0.10 -4.02 4.23
CA LEU A 134 0.93 -4.58 5.10
C LEU A 134 1.46 -3.53 6.09
N ARG A 135 1.85 -2.35 5.60
CA ARG A 135 2.39 -1.29 6.46
C ARG A 135 1.36 -0.80 7.48
N ALA A 136 0.11 -0.61 7.06
CA ALA A 136 -0.95 -0.15 7.96
C ALA A 136 -1.21 -1.15 9.09
N ILE A 137 -1.35 -2.44 8.76
CA ILE A 137 -1.66 -3.46 9.75
C ILE A 137 -0.51 -3.73 10.71
N GLU A 138 0.74 -3.76 10.21
CA GLU A 138 1.92 -3.93 11.05
C GLU A 138 2.12 -2.70 11.96
N SER A 139 1.88 -1.48 11.45
CA SER A 139 1.92 -0.27 12.27
C SER A 139 0.91 -0.33 13.41
N ALA A 140 -0.34 -0.70 13.11
CA ALA A 140 -1.39 -0.83 14.11
C ALA A 140 -1.05 -1.91 15.16
N TYR A 141 -0.49 -3.03 14.72
CA TYR A 141 -0.10 -4.11 15.62
C TYR A 141 1.05 -3.71 16.57
N VAL A 142 2.07 -3.05 16.04
CA VAL A 142 3.27 -2.66 16.83
C VAL A 142 2.97 -1.51 17.77
N THR A 143 2.16 -0.54 17.34
CA THR A 143 1.87 0.66 18.14
C THR A 143 0.65 0.52 19.04
N GLY A 144 -0.28 -0.36 18.72
CA GLY A 144 -1.61 -0.46 19.36
C GLY A 144 -2.58 0.64 18.92
N GLU A 145 -2.17 1.55 18.02
CA GLU A 145 -2.99 2.65 17.54
C GLU A 145 -3.71 2.24 16.24
N LEU A 146 -5.03 2.36 16.20
CA LEU A 146 -5.85 1.98 15.04
C LEU A 146 -6.09 3.13 14.05
N SER A 147 -5.80 4.34 14.44
CA SER A 147 -5.88 5.55 13.61
C SER A 147 -4.75 6.48 14.01
N SER A 148 -3.72 6.56 13.17
CA SER A 148 -2.50 7.31 13.46
C SER A 148 -1.74 7.62 12.17
N SER A 149 -0.59 8.28 12.28
CA SER A 149 0.39 8.38 11.20
C SER A 149 1.54 7.43 11.45
N THR A 150 2.01 6.76 10.39
CA THR A 150 3.10 5.80 10.46
C THR A 150 4.27 6.20 9.56
N ASP A 151 5.47 6.08 10.09
CA ASP A 151 6.74 6.04 9.39
C ASP A 151 7.39 4.65 9.51
N TYR A 152 6.57 3.62 9.75
CA TYR A 152 7.03 2.25 9.90
C TYR A 152 7.66 1.77 8.58
N PHE A 153 8.96 1.55 8.62
CA PHE A 153 9.76 1.08 7.50
C PHE A 153 10.05 -0.41 7.66
N ILE A 154 9.63 -1.20 6.68
CA ILE A 154 9.89 -2.63 6.63
C ILE A 154 11.11 -2.86 5.74
N TYR A 155 12.17 -3.40 6.31
CA TYR A 155 13.44 -3.70 5.64
C TYR A 155 14.00 -5.03 6.19
N PRO A 156 15.07 -5.62 5.63
CA PRO A 156 15.65 -6.85 6.14
C PRO A 156 15.85 -6.83 7.66
N ASP A 157 15.57 -7.95 8.32
CA ASP A 157 15.51 -8.13 9.80
C ASP A 157 14.27 -7.53 10.49
N THR A 158 13.38 -6.83 9.80
CA THR A 158 12.09 -6.44 10.37
C THR A 158 11.19 -7.66 10.52
N LYS A 159 10.71 -7.91 11.73
CA LYS A 159 9.73 -8.97 11.94
C LYS A 159 8.36 -8.55 11.45
N ILE A 160 7.81 -9.31 10.50
CA ILE A 160 6.41 -9.19 10.08
C ILE A 160 5.56 -10.09 10.98
N ASN A 161 4.50 -9.53 11.55
CA ASN A 161 3.76 -10.19 12.63
C ASN A 161 2.41 -10.74 12.19
N ILE A 162 1.70 -10.09 11.29
CA ILE A 162 0.28 -10.38 11.05
C ILE A 162 0.04 -11.28 9.85
N PRO A 163 0.40 -10.91 8.60
CA PRO A 163 0.01 -11.69 7.45
C PRO A 163 0.86 -12.96 7.29
N ASN A 164 0.24 -13.98 6.72
CA ASN A 164 0.92 -15.18 6.24
C ASN A 164 1.40 -14.96 4.79
N TYR A 165 0.67 -14.15 4.02
CA TYR A 165 0.93 -13.95 2.60
C TYR A 165 0.84 -12.47 2.22
N LEU A 166 1.68 -12.08 1.27
CA LEU A 166 1.64 -10.76 0.63
C LEU A 166 1.45 -10.91 -0.87
N ILE A 167 0.39 -10.30 -1.42
CA ILE A 167 0.19 -10.13 -2.85
C ILE A 167 0.63 -8.72 -3.21
N THR A 168 1.59 -8.58 -4.10
CA THR A 168 2.10 -7.27 -4.51
C THR A 168 2.63 -7.29 -5.94
N ASN A 169 2.79 -6.10 -6.56
CA ASN A 169 3.43 -5.97 -7.87
C ASN A 169 4.95 -6.13 -7.75
N PHE A 170 5.63 -6.33 -8.88
CA PHE A 170 7.09 -6.20 -8.95
C PHE A 170 7.50 -4.72 -8.84
N HIS A 171 8.46 -4.44 -7.98
CA HIS A 171 8.84 -3.08 -7.58
C HIS A 171 10.13 -2.60 -8.27
N ALA A 172 10.30 -1.26 -8.31
CA ALA A 172 11.49 -0.64 -8.85
C ALA A 172 12.74 -0.88 -7.97
N PRO A 173 13.93 -0.92 -8.56
CA PRO A 173 15.18 -0.93 -7.79
C PRO A 173 15.27 0.27 -6.83
N ASN A 174 15.96 0.08 -5.72
CA ASN A 174 16.19 1.11 -4.70
C ASN A 174 14.91 1.75 -4.15
N SER A 175 13.79 1.05 -4.18
CA SER A 175 12.54 1.53 -3.59
C SER A 175 12.31 0.95 -2.19
N SER A 176 11.61 1.69 -1.34
CA SER A 176 11.15 1.21 -0.04
C SER A 176 10.23 -0.01 -0.16
N LEU A 177 9.57 -0.18 -1.31
CA LEU A 177 8.73 -1.34 -1.59
C LEU A 177 9.57 -2.59 -1.89
N LEU A 178 10.71 -2.44 -2.57
CA LEU A 178 11.62 -3.57 -2.78
C LEU A 178 12.29 -4.02 -1.47
N SER A 179 12.50 -3.12 -0.51
CA SER A 179 13.02 -3.51 0.81
C SER A 179 12.07 -4.44 1.57
N ILE A 180 10.75 -4.32 1.35
CA ILE A 180 9.76 -5.26 1.89
C ILE A 180 9.94 -6.65 1.29
N VAL A 181 10.17 -6.72 -0.02
CA VAL A 181 10.45 -8.01 -0.69
C VAL A 181 11.74 -8.63 -0.19
N ASP A 182 12.78 -7.81 0.00
CA ASP A 182 14.06 -8.27 0.57
C ASP A 182 13.89 -8.76 2.03
N CYS A 183 13.03 -8.10 2.80
CA CYS A 183 12.66 -8.53 4.14
C CYS A 183 11.99 -9.91 4.16
N ILE A 184 11.08 -10.17 3.21
CA ILE A 184 10.29 -11.42 3.17
C ILE A 184 11.08 -12.57 2.55
N TYR A 185 11.80 -12.31 1.47
CA TYR A 185 12.38 -13.35 0.60
C TYR A 185 13.90 -13.39 0.65
N GLY A 186 14.52 -12.53 1.46
CA GLY A 186 15.97 -12.41 1.57
C GLY A 186 16.63 -12.15 0.23
N SER A 187 17.93 -12.42 0.12
CA SER A 187 18.70 -12.17 -1.12
C SER A 187 18.20 -12.92 -2.36
N GLN A 188 17.37 -13.95 -2.20
CA GLN A 188 16.78 -14.74 -3.29
C GLN A 188 15.80 -13.93 -4.16
N TRP A 189 15.33 -12.78 -3.69
CA TRP A 189 14.50 -11.90 -4.52
C TRP A 189 15.16 -11.54 -5.85
N LYS A 190 16.51 -11.53 -5.92
CA LYS A 190 17.24 -11.23 -7.14
C LYS A 190 17.03 -12.30 -8.21
N ASP A 191 17.03 -13.56 -7.82
CA ASP A 191 16.79 -14.69 -8.72
C ASP A 191 15.33 -14.69 -9.20
N LEU A 192 14.38 -14.39 -8.30
CA LEU A 192 12.97 -14.21 -8.66
C LEU A 192 12.78 -13.09 -9.68
N TYR A 193 13.45 -11.94 -9.49
CA TYR A 193 13.34 -10.81 -10.41
C TYR A 193 13.99 -11.07 -11.76
N ASN A 194 15.13 -11.79 -11.78
CA ASN A 194 15.74 -12.25 -13.02
C ASN A 194 14.79 -13.22 -13.76
N PHE A 195 14.22 -14.19 -13.07
CA PHE A 195 13.21 -15.08 -13.64
C PHE A 195 12.02 -14.31 -14.21
N ALA A 196 11.53 -13.29 -13.49
CA ALA A 196 10.41 -12.46 -13.96
C ALA A 196 10.77 -11.70 -15.25
N ILE A 197 11.99 -11.15 -15.34
CA ILE A 197 12.50 -10.47 -16.54
C ILE A 197 12.62 -11.46 -17.70
N ASP A 198 13.24 -12.62 -17.48
CA ASP A 198 13.44 -13.65 -18.50
C ASP A 198 12.10 -14.24 -19.01
N SER A 199 11.07 -14.22 -18.15
CA SER A 199 9.70 -14.64 -18.46
C SER A 199 8.84 -13.52 -19.02
N GLU A 200 9.41 -12.36 -19.35
CA GLU A 200 8.71 -11.20 -19.89
C GLU A 200 7.55 -10.67 -19.01
N LEU A 201 7.61 -10.92 -17.70
CA LEU A 201 6.63 -10.37 -16.77
C LEU A 201 6.76 -8.85 -16.69
N LYS A 202 5.64 -8.19 -16.51
CA LYS A 202 5.56 -6.74 -16.43
C LYS A 202 5.74 -6.26 -14.99
N PHE A 203 6.39 -5.12 -14.84
CA PHE A 203 6.74 -4.53 -13.56
C PHE A 203 5.90 -3.29 -13.26
N LEU A 204 5.93 -2.85 -12.01
CA LEU A 204 5.34 -1.61 -11.49
C LEU A 204 3.80 -1.65 -11.46
N SER A 205 3.17 -0.47 -11.46
CA SER A 205 1.75 -0.28 -11.14
C SER A 205 0.76 -1.09 -12.00
N PHE A 206 1.04 -1.26 -13.28
CA PHE A 206 0.21 -2.03 -14.21
C PHE A 206 0.88 -3.34 -14.64
N GLY A 207 1.88 -3.76 -13.86
CA GLY A 207 2.58 -5.01 -14.10
C GLY A 207 1.90 -6.21 -13.47
N ASP A 208 2.59 -7.34 -13.55
CA ASP A 208 2.15 -8.58 -12.94
C ASP A 208 2.29 -8.54 -11.42
N ALA A 209 1.62 -9.45 -10.73
CA ALA A 209 1.69 -9.60 -9.30
C ALA A 209 2.44 -10.88 -8.92
N VAL A 210 2.96 -10.87 -7.72
CA VAL A 210 3.59 -12.01 -7.06
C VAL A 210 2.95 -12.24 -5.69
N LEU A 211 2.80 -13.50 -5.33
CA LEU A 211 2.38 -13.95 -4.00
C LEU A 211 3.61 -14.43 -3.23
N PHE A 212 3.90 -13.76 -2.13
CA PHE A 212 4.94 -14.18 -1.19
C PHE A 212 4.33 -14.91 0.00
N ASN A 213 4.96 -16.00 0.43
CA ASN A 213 4.77 -16.56 1.76
C ASN A 213 5.69 -15.80 2.73
N VAL A 214 5.12 -15.20 3.77
CA VAL A 214 5.85 -14.32 4.70
C VAL A 214 6.57 -15.14 5.80
N ASN A 215 6.22 -16.39 5.97
CA ASN A 215 6.67 -17.25 7.08
C ASN A 215 7.72 -18.30 6.67
N GLU A 216 8.21 -18.27 5.43
CA GLU A 216 9.24 -19.20 4.93
C GLU A 216 10.64 -18.63 4.97
#